data_1e1860c7ba541cd2af032ff09f5d0b05
#
_entry.id   1e1860c7ba541cd2af032ff09f5d0b05
#
_cell.length_a   1.000
_cell.length_b   1.000
_cell.length_c   1.000
_cell.angle_alpha   90.00
_cell.angle_beta   90.00
_cell.angle_gamma   90.00
#
_symmetry.space_group_name_H-M   'P 1'
#
loop_
_entity.id
_entity.type
_entity.pdbx_description
1 polymer ?
#
loop_
_entity_poly.entity_id
_entity_poly.type
_entity_poly.pdbx_seq_one_letter_code
_entity_poly.pdbx_strand_id
1 'polypeptide(L)'
;MDQVYTNISKCSGCSACKNVCPFSAIVMVEDKKGFLYPVIDKNKCRDCGLCKSVCQTNKELSEVNESSVFKFVLDDNVEIKKSQSGGAFTALSNQILNDQGVIYGCIYDLENHRAVHVRTDIVNGRNNMRGSKYIQSDIQEIYSLVEADLKDDKQVMFTGTPCQCEGVSLYFCLLYTSDAA
;
A
#
# COMPACT_ATOMS: atom_id res chain seq x y z
N MET A 1 16.80 -7.75 -17.56
CA MET A 1 17.02 -7.24 -16.19
C MET A 1 17.01 -8.41 -15.22
N ASP A 2 17.97 -8.49 -14.28
CA ASP A 2 18.07 -9.65 -13.39
C ASP A 2 17.47 -9.41 -12.01
N GLN A 3 17.38 -8.16 -11.54
CA GLN A 3 16.86 -7.82 -10.22
C GLN A 3 16.23 -6.42 -10.20
N VAL A 4 15.19 -6.24 -9.37
CA VAL A 4 14.52 -4.96 -9.14
C VAL A 4 15.32 -4.10 -8.16
N TYR A 5 15.81 -4.70 -7.10
CA TYR A 5 16.50 -4.09 -5.96
C TYR A 5 18.02 -4.24 -6.07
N THR A 6 18.73 -3.33 -5.45
CA THR A 6 20.20 -3.40 -5.32
C THR A 6 20.63 -4.41 -4.25
N ASN A 7 19.81 -4.60 -3.21
CA ASN A 7 20.05 -5.54 -2.12
C ASN A 7 18.72 -6.15 -1.64
N ILE A 8 18.63 -7.49 -1.66
CA ILE A 8 17.44 -8.23 -1.24
C ILE A 8 17.07 -7.96 0.24
N SER A 9 18.05 -7.73 1.11
CA SER A 9 17.79 -7.45 2.53
C SER A 9 17.04 -6.15 2.77
N LYS A 10 17.01 -5.25 1.78
CA LYS A 10 16.25 -3.99 1.82
C LYS A 10 14.85 -4.12 1.21
N CYS A 11 14.56 -5.21 0.53
CA CYS A 11 13.24 -5.41 -0.07
C CYS A 11 12.20 -5.69 1.02
N SER A 12 11.16 -4.87 1.06
CA SER A 12 10.03 -4.99 2.01
C SER A 12 8.83 -5.74 1.46
N GLY A 13 8.87 -6.21 0.21
CA GLY A 13 7.75 -6.91 -0.44
C GLY A 13 6.53 -6.01 -0.71
N CYS A 14 6.70 -4.70 -0.87
CA CYS A 14 5.61 -3.73 -1.07
C CYS A 14 4.86 -3.88 -2.40
N SER A 15 5.29 -4.76 -3.29
CA SER A 15 4.66 -5.08 -4.59
C SER A 15 4.58 -3.95 -5.62
N ALA A 16 5.14 -2.76 -5.37
CA ALA A 16 5.11 -1.65 -6.33
C ALA A 16 5.74 -2.04 -7.69
N CYS A 17 6.86 -2.76 -7.66
CA CYS A 17 7.55 -3.23 -8.87
C CYS A 17 6.72 -4.24 -9.70
N LYS A 18 5.91 -5.09 -9.06
CA LYS A 18 4.97 -5.99 -9.74
C LYS A 18 3.91 -5.19 -10.45
N ASN A 19 3.29 -4.25 -9.74
CA ASN A 19 2.14 -3.50 -10.23
C ASN A 19 2.51 -2.50 -11.33
N VAL A 20 3.69 -1.90 -11.32
CA VAL A 20 4.15 -0.97 -12.36
C VAL A 20 4.58 -1.65 -13.66
N CYS A 21 4.72 -2.98 -13.67
CA CYS A 21 5.23 -3.71 -14.83
C CYS A 21 4.16 -3.89 -15.91
N PRO A 22 4.21 -3.16 -17.05
CA PRO A 22 3.18 -3.25 -18.09
C PRO A 22 3.19 -4.59 -18.85
N PHE A 23 4.26 -5.37 -18.66
CA PHE A 23 4.42 -6.68 -19.31
C PHE A 23 4.08 -7.85 -18.38
N SER A 24 3.59 -7.58 -17.15
CA SER A 24 3.34 -8.60 -16.13
C SER A 24 4.50 -9.58 -15.98
N ALA A 25 5.73 -9.06 -16.07
CA ALA A 25 6.96 -9.85 -16.01
C ALA A 25 7.44 -10.09 -14.58
N ILE A 26 6.76 -9.57 -13.55
CA ILE A 26 7.18 -9.70 -12.16
C ILE A 26 6.08 -10.40 -11.37
N VAL A 27 6.46 -11.45 -10.66
CA VAL A 27 5.61 -12.16 -9.70
C VAL A 27 6.21 -12.04 -8.30
N MET A 28 5.35 -11.99 -7.27
CA MET A 28 5.79 -12.06 -5.88
C MET A 28 5.80 -13.51 -5.46
N VAL A 29 6.94 -13.99 -4.96
CA VAL A 29 7.15 -15.38 -4.54
C VAL A 29 7.57 -15.40 -3.08
N GLU A 30 6.97 -16.30 -2.31
CA GLU A 30 7.31 -16.50 -0.90
C GLU A 30 8.68 -17.16 -0.76
N ASP A 31 9.48 -16.66 0.18
CA ASP A 31 10.68 -17.32 0.63
C ASP A 31 10.36 -18.43 1.66
N LYS A 32 11.38 -19.11 2.17
CA LYS A 32 11.22 -20.17 3.18
C LYS A 32 10.62 -19.70 4.52
N LYS A 33 10.53 -18.39 4.73
CA LYS A 33 9.96 -17.76 5.93
C LYS A 33 8.59 -17.15 5.69
N GLY A 34 8.04 -17.28 4.45
CA GLY A 34 6.75 -16.73 4.07
C GLY A 34 6.77 -15.25 3.65
N PHE A 35 7.96 -14.64 3.46
CA PHE A 35 8.06 -13.26 2.96
C PHE A 35 8.03 -13.23 1.44
N LEU A 36 7.27 -12.26 0.91
CA LEU A 36 7.10 -12.07 -0.53
C LEU A 36 8.26 -11.26 -1.13
N TYR A 37 8.89 -11.79 -2.18
CA TYR A 37 9.94 -11.13 -2.95
C TYR A 37 9.63 -11.16 -4.44
N PRO A 38 10.01 -10.10 -5.21
CA PRO A 38 9.79 -10.05 -6.65
C PRO A 38 10.76 -10.97 -7.40
N VAL A 39 10.20 -11.76 -8.31
CA VAL A 39 10.94 -12.59 -9.28
C VAL A 39 10.59 -12.13 -10.69
N ILE A 40 11.60 -11.90 -11.52
CA ILE A 40 11.44 -11.41 -12.89
C ILE A 40 11.43 -12.60 -13.87
N ASP A 41 10.36 -12.71 -14.65
CA ASP A 41 10.32 -13.60 -15.83
C ASP A 41 11.10 -12.93 -16.98
N LYS A 42 12.27 -13.47 -17.29
CA LYS A 42 13.18 -12.94 -18.33
C LYS A 42 12.57 -13.01 -19.73
N ASN A 43 11.64 -13.93 -19.98
CA ASN A 43 11.01 -14.07 -21.28
C ASN A 43 10.00 -12.93 -21.57
N LYS A 44 9.39 -12.40 -20.50
CA LYS A 44 8.44 -11.28 -20.57
C LYS A 44 9.10 -9.93 -20.37
N CYS A 45 10.20 -9.86 -19.65
CA CYS A 45 10.89 -8.62 -19.31
C CYS A 45 11.44 -7.94 -20.57
N ARG A 46 11.17 -6.62 -20.71
CA ARG A 46 11.66 -5.76 -21.80
C ARG A 46 12.72 -4.75 -21.34
N ASP A 47 13.29 -4.94 -20.16
CA ASP A 47 14.34 -4.10 -19.57
C ASP A 47 14.02 -2.58 -19.54
N CYS A 48 12.73 -2.21 -19.43
CA CYS A 48 12.27 -0.81 -19.46
C CYS A 48 12.65 0.00 -18.22
N GLY A 49 13.05 -0.63 -17.12
CA GLY A 49 13.53 0.05 -15.91
C GLY A 49 12.45 0.54 -14.94
N LEU A 50 11.16 0.56 -15.29
CA LEU A 50 10.07 1.09 -14.45
C LEU A 50 10.04 0.48 -13.04
N CYS A 51 10.28 -0.82 -12.92
CA CYS A 51 10.32 -1.50 -11.63
C CYS A 51 11.46 -1.02 -10.72
N LYS A 52 12.57 -0.54 -11.28
CA LYS A 52 13.67 0.06 -10.52
C LYS A 52 13.35 1.48 -10.10
N SER A 53 12.71 2.26 -10.97
CA SER A 53 12.35 3.66 -10.67
C SER A 53 11.26 3.78 -9.61
N VAL A 54 10.34 2.81 -9.50
CA VAL A 54 9.30 2.79 -8.47
C VAL A 54 9.79 2.19 -7.14
N CYS A 55 10.96 1.57 -7.12
CA CYS A 55 11.46 0.90 -5.92
C CYS A 55 12.07 1.91 -4.92
N GLN A 56 11.43 2.05 -3.75
CA GLN A 56 11.90 2.93 -2.70
C GLN A 56 13.34 2.65 -2.23
N THR A 57 13.78 1.39 -2.30
CA THR A 57 15.13 1.01 -1.85
C THR A 57 16.24 1.47 -2.79
N ASN A 58 15.88 1.89 -4.00
CA ASN A 58 16.81 2.46 -4.99
C ASN A 58 16.85 3.99 -4.94
N LYS A 59 16.03 4.62 -4.08
CA LYS A 59 16.02 6.07 -3.89
C LYS A 59 16.90 6.46 -2.71
N GLU A 60 17.53 7.61 -2.81
CA GLU A 60 18.18 8.24 -1.65
C GLU A 60 17.09 8.77 -0.71
N LEU A 61 17.28 8.56 0.59
CA LEU A 61 16.39 9.14 1.59
C LEU A 61 16.54 10.67 1.52
N SER A 62 15.45 11.36 1.21
CA SER A 62 15.40 12.81 1.39
C SER A 62 15.51 13.15 2.87
N GLU A 63 16.26 14.19 3.20
CA GLU A 63 16.27 14.73 4.57
C GLU A 63 14.83 15.08 4.97
N VAL A 64 14.43 14.58 6.15
CA VAL A 64 13.11 14.91 6.71
C VAL A 64 13.17 16.37 7.15
N ASN A 65 12.45 17.24 6.47
CA ASN A 65 12.22 18.61 6.93
C ASN A 65 11.55 18.61 8.30
N GLU A 66 11.62 19.71 9.03
CA GLU A 66 10.98 19.88 10.33
C GLU A 66 9.54 19.38 10.29
N SER A 67 9.20 18.41 11.13
CA SER A 67 7.87 17.84 11.23
C SER A 67 7.22 18.25 12.55
N SER A 68 5.95 18.68 12.49
CA SER A 68 5.15 18.90 13.69
C SER A 68 4.59 17.57 14.19
N VAL A 69 4.66 17.35 15.50
CA VAL A 69 4.12 16.14 16.14
C VAL A 69 2.86 16.51 16.92
N PHE A 70 1.77 15.79 16.68
CA PHE A 70 0.49 16.01 17.33
C PHE A 70 0.08 14.77 18.15
N LYS A 71 -0.47 15.00 19.35
CA LYS A 71 -1.21 13.98 20.09
C LYS A 71 -2.67 14.05 19.65
N PHE A 72 -3.21 12.92 19.20
CA PHE A 72 -4.62 12.82 18.80
C PHE A 72 -5.35 11.78 19.66
N VAL A 73 -6.57 12.12 20.09
CA VAL A 73 -7.52 11.21 20.74
C VAL A 73 -8.90 11.51 20.21
N LEU A 74 -9.61 10.48 19.73
CA LEU A 74 -10.98 10.59 19.24
C LEU A 74 -11.92 10.92 20.41
N ASP A 75 -12.73 11.96 20.27
CA ASP A 75 -13.71 12.43 21.27
C ASP A 75 -15.07 11.73 21.09
N ASP A 76 -15.05 10.40 20.97
CA ASP A 76 -16.22 9.54 20.95
C ASP A 76 -15.96 8.32 21.83
N ASN A 77 -16.62 8.29 22.98
CA ASN A 77 -16.43 7.27 24.00
C ASN A 77 -16.80 5.85 23.55
N VAL A 78 -17.63 5.68 22.53
CA VAL A 78 -18.01 4.38 21.98
C VAL A 78 -16.99 3.94 20.92
N GLU A 79 -16.67 4.84 19.99
CA GLU A 79 -15.76 4.52 18.88
C GLU A 79 -14.30 4.40 19.34
N ILE A 80 -13.86 5.18 20.35
CA ILE A 80 -12.50 5.06 20.89
C ILE A 80 -12.26 3.68 21.51
N LYS A 81 -13.25 3.09 22.17
CA LYS A 81 -13.13 1.73 22.76
C LYS A 81 -13.00 0.63 21.71
N LYS A 82 -13.47 0.87 20.48
CA LYS A 82 -13.36 -0.05 19.36
C LYS A 82 -12.13 0.23 18.47
N SER A 83 -11.41 1.31 18.78
CA SER A 83 -10.25 1.77 18.02
C SER A 83 -8.95 1.36 18.70
N GLN A 84 -7.85 1.41 17.96
CA GLN A 84 -6.50 1.26 18.49
C GLN A 84 -5.89 2.63 18.79
N SER A 85 -5.08 2.72 19.86
CA SER A 85 -4.38 3.94 20.26
C SER A 85 -5.37 5.11 20.43
N GLY A 86 -5.10 6.28 19.85
CA GLY A 86 -5.97 7.47 19.88
C GLY A 86 -7.12 7.46 18.88
N GLY A 87 -7.31 6.41 18.08
CA GLY A 87 -8.42 6.32 17.13
C GLY A 87 -8.27 7.14 15.85
N ALA A 88 -7.06 7.58 15.50
CA ALA A 88 -6.81 8.39 14.30
C ALA A 88 -7.30 7.72 13.02
N PHE A 89 -7.06 6.41 12.85
CA PHE A 89 -7.60 5.65 11.71
C PHE A 89 -9.12 5.76 11.62
N THR A 90 -9.82 5.62 12.75
CA THR A 90 -11.29 5.71 12.80
C THR A 90 -11.77 7.10 12.41
N ALA A 91 -11.14 8.15 12.92
CA ALA A 91 -11.53 9.53 12.62
C ALA A 91 -11.34 9.87 11.14
N LEU A 92 -10.14 9.60 10.59
CA LEU A 92 -9.84 9.88 9.20
C LEU A 92 -10.71 9.06 8.24
N SER A 93 -10.89 7.76 8.54
CA SER A 93 -11.73 6.90 7.72
C SER A 93 -13.23 7.26 7.79
N ASN A 94 -13.72 7.77 8.92
CA ASN A 94 -15.08 8.31 8.99
C ASN A 94 -15.26 9.49 8.05
N GLN A 95 -14.28 10.43 8.00
CA GLN A 95 -14.35 11.57 7.09
C GLN A 95 -14.43 11.11 5.63
N ILE A 96 -13.54 10.21 5.22
CA ILE A 96 -13.53 9.66 3.85
C ILE A 96 -14.88 9.01 3.49
N LEU A 97 -15.44 8.19 4.40
CA LEU A 97 -16.74 7.54 4.15
C LEU A 97 -17.90 8.54 4.10
N ASN A 98 -17.89 9.59 4.93
CA ASN A 98 -18.90 10.65 4.90
C ASN A 98 -18.87 11.42 3.57
N ASP A 99 -17.69 11.58 2.99
CA ASP A 99 -17.48 12.22 1.70
C ASP A 99 -17.66 11.25 0.51
N GLN A 100 -18.26 10.06 0.76
CA GLN A 100 -18.50 8.99 -0.22
C GLN A 100 -17.20 8.46 -0.88
N GLY A 101 -16.08 8.63 -0.20
CA GLY A 101 -14.79 8.12 -0.61
C GLY A 101 -14.61 6.63 -0.31
N VAL A 102 -13.44 6.12 -0.63
CA VAL A 102 -13.08 4.71 -0.47
C VAL A 102 -11.84 4.54 0.39
N ILE A 103 -11.77 3.43 1.10
CA ILE A 103 -10.68 3.10 2.01
C ILE A 103 -10.05 1.79 1.55
N TYR A 104 -8.73 1.80 1.51
CA TYR A 104 -7.88 0.64 1.30
C TYR A 104 -7.10 0.37 2.58
N GLY A 105 -7.21 -0.84 3.10
CA GLY A 105 -6.54 -1.20 4.35
C GLY A 105 -6.43 -2.71 4.52
N CYS A 106 -5.63 -3.10 5.51
CA CYS A 106 -5.32 -4.49 5.77
C CYS A 106 -6.39 -5.15 6.67
N ILE A 107 -6.87 -6.32 6.26
CA ILE A 107 -7.67 -7.23 7.09
C ILE A 107 -6.90 -8.53 7.32
N TYR A 108 -7.34 -9.32 8.30
CA TYR A 108 -6.89 -10.70 8.45
C TYR A 108 -7.93 -11.65 7.83
N ASP A 109 -7.50 -12.37 6.80
CA ASP A 109 -8.29 -13.41 6.14
C ASP A 109 -8.17 -14.69 6.97
N LEU A 110 -9.24 -15.02 7.70
CA LEU A 110 -9.28 -16.17 8.60
C LEU A 110 -9.29 -17.51 7.87
N GLU A 111 -9.82 -17.55 6.65
CA GLU A 111 -9.91 -18.78 5.86
C GLU A 111 -8.55 -19.19 5.32
N ASN A 112 -7.78 -18.21 4.85
CA ASN A 112 -6.46 -18.44 4.26
C ASN A 112 -5.29 -18.14 5.21
N HIS A 113 -5.59 -17.77 6.47
CA HIS A 113 -4.59 -17.47 7.51
C HIS A 113 -3.55 -16.44 7.09
N ARG A 114 -3.95 -15.36 6.41
CA ARG A 114 -3.05 -14.32 5.89
C ARG A 114 -3.62 -12.93 6.09
N ALA A 115 -2.73 -11.93 6.10
CA ALA A 115 -3.13 -10.54 6.02
C ALA A 115 -3.22 -10.11 4.56
N VAL A 116 -4.30 -9.43 4.19
CA VAL A 116 -4.53 -8.95 2.82
C VAL A 116 -5.06 -7.52 2.85
N HIS A 117 -4.68 -6.74 1.85
CA HIS A 117 -5.31 -5.44 1.63
C HIS A 117 -6.61 -5.62 0.87
N VAL A 118 -7.62 -4.88 1.29
CA VAL A 118 -8.94 -4.87 0.65
C VAL A 118 -9.44 -3.45 0.48
N ARG A 119 -10.40 -3.27 -0.42
CA ARG A 119 -11.16 -2.04 -0.66
C ARG A 119 -12.47 -2.06 0.11
N THR A 120 -12.88 -0.92 0.65
CA THR A 120 -14.23 -0.74 1.20
C THR A 120 -14.69 0.71 1.07
N ASP A 121 -16.00 0.91 0.92
CA ASP A 121 -16.71 2.20 0.94
C ASP A 121 -17.82 2.19 2.02
N ILE A 122 -17.81 1.21 2.91
CA ILE A 122 -18.79 1.07 4.00
C ILE A 122 -18.12 0.91 5.36
N VAL A 123 -18.82 1.38 6.39
CA VAL A 123 -18.35 1.35 7.80
C VAL A 123 -18.02 -0.06 8.27
N ASN A 124 -18.83 -1.06 7.90
CA ASN A 124 -18.60 -2.44 8.36
C ASN A 124 -17.29 -3.02 7.81
N GLY A 125 -16.99 -2.80 6.52
CA GLY A 125 -15.71 -3.19 5.91
C GLY A 125 -14.53 -2.47 6.57
N ARG A 126 -14.64 -1.16 6.81
CA ARG A 126 -13.64 -0.37 7.53
C ARG A 126 -13.37 -0.90 8.94
N ASN A 127 -14.40 -1.36 9.66
CA ASN A 127 -14.23 -1.89 11.02
C ASN A 127 -13.32 -3.13 11.05
N ASN A 128 -13.33 -3.97 10.01
CA ASN A 128 -12.46 -5.13 9.88
C ASN A 128 -10.98 -4.75 9.67
N MET A 129 -10.71 -3.51 9.24
CA MET A 129 -9.35 -2.99 9.06
C MET A 129 -8.74 -2.48 10.37
N ARG A 130 -9.54 -2.26 11.42
CA ARG A 130 -9.05 -1.80 12.74
C ARG A 130 -8.06 -2.80 13.33
N GLY A 131 -7.11 -2.29 14.08
CA GLY A 131 -6.10 -3.09 14.76
C GLY A 131 -4.93 -3.49 13.88
N SER A 132 -3.75 -3.56 14.49
CA SER A 132 -2.51 -3.95 13.80
C SER A 132 -2.49 -5.44 13.48
N LYS A 133 -2.06 -5.79 12.27
CA LYS A 133 -1.77 -7.15 11.83
C LYS A 133 -0.23 -7.28 11.80
N TYR A 134 0.33 -8.07 12.69
CA TYR A 134 1.78 -8.20 12.89
C TYR A 134 2.43 -9.23 11.94
N ILE A 135 1.92 -9.31 10.72
CA ILE A 135 2.45 -10.14 9.63
C ILE A 135 2.48 -9.32 8.34
N GLN A 136 3.30 -9.72 7.38
CA GLN A 136 3.32 -9.09 6.07
C GLN A 136 1.96 -9.28 5.40
N SER A 137 1.37 -8.20 4.89
CA SER A 137 0.13 -8.25 4.14
C SER A 137 0.39 -8.30 2.63
N ASP A 138 -0.40 -9.13 1.95
CA ASP A 138 -0.41 -9.16 0.49
C ASP A 138 -1.27 -7.98 -0.03
N ILE A 139 -0.68 -7.16 -0.90
CA ILE A 139 -1.37 -6.01 -1.52
C ILE A 139 -2.22 -6.44 -2.72
N GLN A 140 -1.93 -7.61 -3.32
CA GLN A 140 -2.67 -8.13 -4.47
C GLN A 140 -2.78 -7.10 -5.62
N GLU A 141 -4.01 -6.83 -6.06
CA GLU A 141 -4.34 -5.93 -7.17
C GLU A 141 -4.77 -4.52 -6.69
N ILE A 142 -4.42 -4.14 -5.45
CA ILE A 142 -4.87 -2.88 -4.84
C ILE A 142 -4.42 -1.65 -5.65
N TYR A 143 -3.24 -1.68 -6.25
CA TYR A 143 -2.74 -0.56 -7.06
C TYR A 143 -3.68 -0.23 -8.24
N SER A 144 -4.15 -1.23 -8.96
CA SER A 144 -5.09 -1.04 -10.07
C SER A 144 -6.49 -0.61 -9.61
N LEU A 145 -6.93 -1.09 -8.45
CA LEU A 145 -8.21 -0.65 -7.86
C LEU A 145 -8.15 0.81 -7.39
N VAL A 146 -7.06 1.21 -6.73
CA VAL A 146 -6.83 2.61 -6.34
C VAL A 146 -6.79 3.50 -7.58
N GLU A 147 -6.08 3.09 -8.64
CA GLU A 147 -6.04 3.84 -9.89
C GLU A 147 -7.43 4.03 -10.50
N ALA A 148 -8.25 2.98 -10.51
CA ALA A 148 -9.63 3.05 -11.01
C ALA A 148 -10.49 4.02 -10.19
N ASP A 149 -10.45 3.93 -8.85
CA ASP A 149 -11.21 4.85 -7.99
C ASP A 149 -10.74 6.30 -8.11
N LEU A 150 -9.43 6.56 -8.31
CA LEU A 150 -8.90 7.90 -8.55
C LEU A 150 -9.34 8.46 -9.92
N LYS A 151 -9.40 7.61 -10.96
CA LYS A 151 -9.92 8.01 -12.28
C LYS A 151 -11.42 8.30 -12.27
N ASP A 152 -12.16 7.67 -11.35
CA ASP A 152 -13.57 7.95 -11.06
C ASP A 152 -13.77 9.18 -10.14
N ASP A 153 -12.73 9.97 -9.91
CA ASP A 153 -12.72 11.18 -9.06
C ASP A 153 -13.14 10.95 -7.59
N LYS A 154 -12.92 9.72 -7.08
CA LYS A 154 -13.21 9.39 -5.68
C LYS A 154 -12.09 9.82 -4.76
N GLN A 155 -12.44 10.26 -3.57
CA GLN A 155 -11.48 10.38 -2.49
C GLN A 155 -10.98 9.01 -2.05
N VAL A 156 -9.66 8.82 -2.00
CA VAL A 156 -9.04 7.55 -1.63
C VAL A 156 -8.19 7.71 -0.37
N MET A 157 -8.44 6.88 0.62
CA MET A 157 -7.57 6.70 1.78
C MET A 157 -6.87 5.35 1.69
N PHE A 158 -5.55 5.33 1.53
CA PHE A 158 -4.75 4.12 1.63
C PHE A 158 -4.06 4.06 2.99
N THR A 159 -4.14 2.90 3.65
CA THR A 159 -3.44 2.63 4.92
C THR A 159 -2.63 1.36 4.84
N GLY A 160 -1.38 1.43 5.26
CA GLY A 160 -0.45 0.30 5.22
C GLY A 160 0.79 0.57 6.07
N THR A 161 1.77 -0.31 5.97
CA THR A 161 3.09 -0.05 6.52
C THR A 161 3.78 1.08 5.77
N PRO A 162 4.79 1.77 6.35
CA PRO A 162 5.49 2.87 5.67
C PRO A 162 5.98 2.49 4.26
N CYS A 163 6.53 1.29 4.11
CA CYS A 163 6.99 0.82 2.80
C CYS A 163 5.88 0.59 1.78
N GLN A 164 4.68 0.22 2.23
CA GLN A 164 3.51 0.06 1.37
C GLN A 164 2.96 1.43 0.94
N CYS A 165 2.84 2.36 1.89
CA CYS A 165 2.42 3.74 1.59
C CYS A 165 3.39 4.41 0.62
N GLU A 166 4.70 4.28 0.84
CA GLU A 166 5.72 4.82 -0.06
C GLU A 166 5.66 4.16 -1.44
N GLY A 167 5.48 2.83 -1.50
CA GLY A 167 5.32 2.12 -2.76
C GLY A 167 4.13 2.61 -3.58
N VAL A 168 2.98 2.83 -2.92
CA VAL A 168 1.77 3.38 -3.55
C VAL A 168 2.02 4.81 -4.03
N SER A 169 2.63 5.66 -3.19
CA SER A 169 2.96 7.04 -3.54
C SER A 169 3.87 7.11 -4.76
N LEU A 170 4.96 6.32 -4.79
CA LEU A 170 5.90 6.29 -5.92
C LEU A 170 5.28 5.76 -7.20
N TYR A 171 4.38 4.79 -7.11
CA TYR A 171 3.64 4.28 -8.25
C TYR A 171 2.80 5.38 -8.89
N PHE A 172 2.00 6.11 -8.11
CA PHE A 172 1.15 7.18 -8.63
C PHE A 172 1.96 8.40 -9.09
N CYS A 173 3.03 8.78 -8.38
CA CYS A 173 3.93 9.83 -8.85
C CYS A 173 4.50 9.49 -10.24
N LEU A 174 4.87 8.25 -10.50
CA LEU A 174 5.38 7.85 -11.80
C LEU A 174 4.34 7.94 -12.91
N LEU A 175 3.09 7.52 -12.65
CA LEU A 175 1.99 7.59 -13.62
C LEU A 175 1.62 9.03 -13.97
N TYR A 176 1.42 9.87 -12.97
CA TYR A 176 1.00 11.26 -13.20
C TYR A 176 2.09 12.17 -13.78
N THR A 177 3.38 11.83 -13.62
CA THR A 177 4.46 12.58 -14.27
C THR A 177 4.69 12.16 -15.72
N SER A 178 4.29 10.94 -16.11
CA SER A 178 4.38 10.47 -17.49
C SER A 178 3.26 11.01 -18.39
N ASP A 179 2.10 11.35 -17.82
CA ASP A 179 0.96 11.92 -18.56
C ASP A 179 1.07 13.45 -18.74
N ALA A 180 2.07 14.10 -18.11
CA ALA A 180 2.34 15.53 -18.24
C ALA A 180 3.43 15.87 -19.29
N ALA A 181 3.93 14.89 -20.01
CA ALA A 181 4.89 15.00 -21.12
C ALA A 181 4.21 14.58 -22.42
#